data_a73bf01e60dd974f26e1af718077a795
#
_entry.id   a73bf01e60dd974f26e1af718077a795
#
_cell.length_a   1.000
_cell.length_b   1.000
_cell.length_c   1.000
_cell.angle_alpha   90.00
_cell.angle_beta   90.00
_cell.angle_gamma   90.00
#
_symmetry.space_group_name_H-M   'P 1'
#
loop_
_entity.id
_entity.type
_entity.pdbx_description
1 polymer ?
#
loop_
_entity_poly.entity_id
_entity_poly.type
_entity_poly.pdbx_seq_one_letter_code
_entity_poly.pdbx_strand_id
1 'polypeptide(L)'
;MEVNKLSKTREVRLLGQLDIPAILKVCSGNTLYFQYHPPVATAESIAADMQALPPGKRPEDKYYIGFFTGKRLIAVMDLILDYPETATAFIGFFMVE
;
A
#
# COMPACT_ATOMS: atom_id res chain seq x y z
N MET A 1 -0.64 15.45 0.90
CA MET A 1 -1.37 14.90 -0.26
C MET A 1 -2.75 14.43 0.17
N GLU A 2 -3.74 14.76 -0.62
CA GLU A 2 -5.12 14.33 -0.36
C GLU A 2 -5.39 13.03 -1.11
N VAL A 3 -5.25 11.90 -0.42
CA VAL A 3 -5.35 10.58 -1.04
C VAL A 3 -6.75 10.29 -1.60
N ASN A 4 -7.79 10.88 -1.02
CA ASN A 4 -9.15 10.67 -1.49
C ASN A 4 -9.41 11.23 -2.89
N LYS A 5 -8.48 12.02 -3.43
CA LYS A 5 -8.58 12.57 -4.79
C LYS A 5 -7.83 11.75 -5.83
N LEU A 6 -7.19 10.64 -5.45
CA LEU A 6 -6.46 9.80 -6.39
C LEU A 6 -7.38 9.02 -7.33
N SER A 7 -8.66 8.89 -7.00
CA SER A 7 -9.64 8.25 -7.87
C SER A 7 -10.93 9.05 -7.85
N LYS A 8 -11.59 9.16 -9.03
CA LYS A 8 -12.90 9.81 -9.16
C LYS A 8 -14.05 8.83 -8.97
N THR A 9 -13.81 7.54 -9.11
CA THR A 9 -14.84 6.53 -9.14
C THR A 9 -14.82 5.58 -7.94
N ARG A 10 -13.76 5.61 -7.14
CA ARG A 10 -13.57 4.72 -6.00
C ARG A 10 -13.18 5.49 -4.77
N GLU A 11 -13.57 4.97 -3.62
CA GLU A 11 -13.09 5.52 -2.36
C GLU A 11 -11.62 5.17 -2.17
N VAL A 12 -10.82 6.16 -1.77
CA VAL A 12 -9.39 6.00 -1.51
C VAL A 12 -9.11 6.55 -0.12
N ARG A 13 -8.44 5.77 0.73
CA ARG A 13 -8.05 6.23 2.06
C ARG A 13 -6.74 5.61 2.52
N LEU A 14 -6.15 6.22 3.53
CA LEU A 14 -4.98 5.65 4.20
C LEU A 14 -5.39 4.38 4.95
N LEU A 15 -4.50 3.40 4.94
CA LEU A 15 -4.67 2.14 5.64
C LEU A 15 -3.88 2.14 6.94
N GLY A 16 -4.37 1.42 7.93
CA GLY A 16 -3.71 1.22 9.20
C GLY A 16 -3.69 -0.23 9.61
N GLN A 17 -3.26 -0.50 10.84
CA GLN A 17 -3.13 -1.88 11.33
C GLN A 17 -4.45 -2.64 11.34
N LEU A 18 -5.57 -1.95 11.55
CA LEU A 18 -6.88 -2.59 11.53
C LEU A 18 -7.27 -3.10 10.15
N ASP A 19 -6.58 -2.65 9.10
CA ASP A 19 -6.84 -3.06 7.72
C ASP A 19 -6.02 -4.27 7.29
N ILE A 20 -5.11 -4.76 8.12
CA ILE A 20 -4.21 -5.87 7.76
C ILE A 20 -4.97 -7.12 7.29
N PRO A 21 -6.06 -7.56 7.93
CA PRO A 21 -6.81 -8.71 7.42
C PRO A 21 -7.32 -8.51 5.99
N ALA A 22 -7.81 -7.31 5.66
CA ALA A 22 -8.27 -7.01 4.31
C ALA A 22 -7.12 -6.97 3.31
N ILE A 23 -5.97 -6.43 3.71
CA ILE A 23 -4.76 -6.40 2.87
C ILE A 23 -4.28 -7.82 2.58
N LEU A 24 -4.27 -8.69 3.59
CA LEU A 24 -3.91 -10.10 3.40
C LEU A 24 -4.81 -10.79 2.39
N LYS A 25 -6.11 -10.47 2.40
CA LYS A 25 -7.05 -11.05 1.46
C LYS A 25 -6.74 -10.62 0.03
N VAL A 26 -6.40 -9.34 -0.19
CA VAL A 26 -5.97 -8.86 -1.51
C VAL A 26 -4.70 -9.59 -1.95
N CYS A 27 -3.72 -9.72 -1.06
CA CYS A 27 -2.47 -10.39 -1.36
C CYS A 27 -2.66 -11.88 -1.65
N SER A 28 -3.53 -12.56 -0.91
CA SER A 28 -3.75 -14.01 -1.08
C SER A 28 -4.37 -14.34 -2.42
N GLY A 29 -5.06 -13.38 -3.06
CA GLY A 29 -5.58 -13.53 -4.41
C GLY A 29 -4.53 -13.42 -5.51
N ASN A 30 -3.29 -13.07 -5.16
CA ASN A 30 -2.21 -12.82 -6.13
C ASN A 30 -1.14 -13.90 -6.03
N THR A 31 -1.53 -15.16 -6.15
CA THR A 31 -0.62 -16.31 -6.01
C THR A 31 0.52 -16.28 -7.01
N LEU A 32 0.24 -15.87 -8.26
CA LEU A 32 1.27 -15.80 -9.29
C LEU A 32 2.35 -14.78 -8.92
N TYR A 33 1.96 -13.61 -8.41
CA TYR A 33 2.91 -12.60 -7.97
C TYR A 33 3.87 -13.17 -6.91
N PHE A 34 3.33 -13.82 -5.87
CA PHE A 34 4.14 -14.34 -4.77
C PHE A 34 4.93 -15.59 -5.13
N GLN A 35 4.57 -16.27 -6.21
CA GLN A 35 5.38 -17.36 -6.75
C GLN A 35 6.73 -16.84 -7.26
N TYR A 36 6.74 -15.65 -7.88
CA TYR A 36 7.95 -15.04 -8.43
C TYR A 36 8.61 -14.03 -7.48
N HIS A 37 7.90 -13.58 -6.46
CA HIS A 37 8.37 -12.57 -5.51
C HIS A 37 8.16 -13.05 -4.07
N PRO A 38 8.76 -14.20 -3.69
CA PRO A 38 8.66 -14.64 -2.29
C PRO A 38 9.39 -13.69 -1.34
N PRO A 39 9.10 -13.70 -0.05
CA PRO A 39 8.12 -14.55 0.63
C PRO A 39 6.68 -14.08 0.47
N VAL A 40 5.73 -14.99 0.70
CA VAL A 40 4.31 -14.66 0.72
C VAL A 40 4.02 -13.68 1.87
N ALA A 41 3.09 -12.74 1.64
CA ALA A 41 2.74 -11.74 2.63
C ALA A 41 2.12 -12.39 3.89
N THR A 42 2.50 -11.87 5.05
CA THR A 42 1.95 -12.23 6.35
C THR A 42 1.48 -10.96 7.07
N ALA A 43 0.72 -11.13 8.16
CA ALA A 43 0.32 -9.98 8.98
C ALA A 43 1.54 -9.20 9.47
N GLU A 44 2.58 -9.91 9.89
CA GLU A 44 3.82 -9.31 10.38
C GLU A 44 4.57 -8.57 9.28
N SER A 45 4.65 -9.14 8.08
CA SER A 45 5.34 -8.49 6.96
C SER A 45 4.60 -7.24 6.50
N ILE A 46 3.27 -7.26 6.49
CA ILE A 46 2.47 -6.09 6.14
C ILE A 46 2.63 -4.99 7.19
N ALA A 47 2.59 -5.34 8.48
CA ALA A 47 2.81 -4.37 9.54
C ALA A 47 4.20 -3.72 9.43
N ALA A 48 5.23 -4.51 9.12
CA ALA A 48 6.57 -4.00 8.91
C ALA A 48 6.63 -3.07 7.69
N ASP A 49 5.97 -3.44 6.60
CA ASP A 49 5.94 -2.63 5.37
C ASP A 49 5.27 -1.28 5.60
N MET A 50 4.23 -1.24 6.42
CA MET A 50 3.54 0.01 6.75
C MET A 50 4.46 1.02 7.44
N GLN A 51 5.48 0.55 8.13
CA GLN A 51 6.41 1.39 8.88
C GLN A 51 7.77 1.54 8.20
N ALA A 52 8.03 0.77 7.14
CA ALA A 52 9.31 0.82 6.45
C ALA A 52 9.47 2.15 5.70
N LEU A 53 10.65 2.76 5.87
CA LEU A 53 10.99 4.03 5.23
C LEU A 53 12.37 3.94 4.61
N PRO A 54 12.56 4.51 3.40
CA PRO A 54 13.90 4.67 2.85
C PRO A 54 14.73 5.63 3.69
N PRO A 55 16.06 5.59 3.58
CA PRO A 55 16.93 6.52 4.32
C PRO A 55 16.57 7.98 4.06
N GLY A 56 16.51 8.77 5.12
CA GLY A 56 16.23 10.20 5.04
C GLY A 56 14.75 10.56 4.95
N LYS A 57 13.84 9.58 4.89
CA LYS A 57 12.41 9.84 4.84
C LYS A 57 11.78 9.67 6.21
N ARG A 58 10.64 10.34 6.43
CA ARG A 58 9.91 10.35 7.70
C ARG A 58 8.53 9.72 7.51
N PRO A 59 7.87 9.29 8.60
CA PRO A 59 6.53 8.71 8.49
C PRO A 59 5.52 9.60 7.75
N GLU A 60 5.66 10.93 7.86
CA GLU A 60 4.79 11.90 7.18
C GLU A 60 4.92 11.84 5.66
N ASP A 61 6.00 11.29 5.15
CA ASP A 61 6.24 11.18 3.70
C ASP A 61 5.66 9.92 3.10
N LYS A 62 5.19 8.99 3.94
CA LYS A 62 4.70 7.69 3.50
C LYS A 62 3.17 7.65 3.51
N TYR A 63 2.62 7.11 2.42
CA TYR A 63 1.19 6.92 2.24
C TYR A 63 0.92 5.47 1.87
N TYR A 64 0.42 4.70 2.82
CA TYR A 64 -0.02 3.32 2.59
C TYR A 64 -1.51 3.38 2.33
N ILE A 65 -1.91 3.15 1.07
CA ILE A 65 -3.21 3.59 0.55
C ILE A 65 -4.04 2.40 0.11
N GLY A 66 -5.34 2.44 0.40
CA GLY A 66 -6.29 1.46 -0.09
C GLY A 66 -7.31 2.08 -1.03
N PHE A 67 -7.66 1.32 -2.06
CA PHE A 67 -8.72 1.65 -3.01
C PHE A 67 -9.87 0.70 -2.78
N PHE A 68 -11.09 1.23 -2.66
CA PHE A 68 -12.26 0.47 -2.26
C PHE A 68 -13.37 0.55 -3.30
N THR A 69 -14.12 -0.54 -3.43
CA THR A 69 -15.45 -0.56 -4.06
C THR A 69 -16.45 -0.86 -2.95
N GLY A 70 -17.25 0.15 -2.57
CA GLY A 70 -18.07 0.04 -1.38
C GLY A 70 -17.18 -0.16 -0.16
N LYS A 71 -17.40 -1.24 0.58
CA LYS A 71 -16.60 -1.59 1.76
C LYS A 71 -15.47 -2.58 1.45
N ARG A 72 -15.32 -2.97 0.18
CA ARG A 72 -14.35 -3.98 -0.23
C ARG A 72 -13.05 -3.33 -0.67
N LEU A 73 -11.96 -3.71 -0.02
CA LEU A 73 -10.62 -3.31 -0.44
C LEU A 73 -10.23 -4.10 -1.70
N ILE A 74 -9.92 -3.38 -2.78
CA ILE A 74 -9.59 -4.00 -4.07
C ILE A 74 -8.16 -3.76 -4.51
N ALA A 75 -7.47 -2.77 -3.95
CA ALA A 75 -6.09 -2.48 -4.30
C ALA A 75 -5.38 -1.81 -3.14
N VAL A 76 -4.06 -2.02 -3.07
CA VAL A 76 -3.18 -1.44 -2.05
C VAL A 76 -1.98 -0.83 -2.74
N MET A 77 -1.56 0.35 -2.29
CA MET A 77 -0.38 1.03 -2.81
C MET A 77 0.45 1.63 -1.66
N ASP A 78 1.75 1.38 -1.68
CA ASP A 78 2.72 2.00 -0.78
C ASP A 78 3.45 3.10 -1.54
N LEU A 79 3.22 4.35 -1.14
CA LEU A 79 3.72 5.53 -1.83
C LEU A 79 4.60 6.37 -0.91
N ILE A 80 5.78 6.74 -1.39
CA ILE A 80 6.69 7.65 -0.71
C ILE A 80 6.84 8.91 -1.56
N LEU A 81 6.55 10.07 -0.96
CA LEU A 81 6.70 11.35 -1.66
C LEU A 81 8.12 11.88 -1.54
N ASP A 82 8.56 12.61 -2.57
CA ASP A 82 9.87 13.26 -2.63
C ASP A 82 11.01 12.27 -2.38
N TYR A 83 10.94 11.13 -3.06
CA TYR A 83 11.97 10.10 -2.99
C TYR A 83 12.15 9.45 -4.37
N PRO A 84 13.38 9.23 -4.84
CA PRO A 84 14.64 9.61 -4.19
C PRO A 84 14.97 11.10 -4.27
N GLU A 85 14.22 11.85 -5.06
CA GLU A 85 14.43 13.28 -5.29
C GLU A 85 13.15 14.06 -5.06
N THR A 86 13.27 15.37 -4.80
CA THR A 86 12.14 16.29 -4.67
C THR A 86 11.24 16.20 -5.90
N ALA A 87 9.93 16.30 -5.70
CA ALA A 87 8.89 16.22 -6.72
C ALA A 87 8.79 14.84 -7.42
N THR A 88 9.39 13.81 -6.84
CA THR A 88 9.30 12.43 -7.31
C THR A 88 8.44 11.62 -6.34
N ALA A 89 7.56 10.76 -6.86
CA ALA A 89 6.81 9.80 -6.06
C ALA A 89 7.35 8.40 -6.32
N PHE A 90 7.68 7.69 -5.25
CA PHE A 90 8.19 6.32 -5.32
C PHE A 90 7.10 5.35 -4.90
N ILE A 91 6.77 4.39 -5.78
CA ILE A 91 5.81 3.34 -5.47
C ILE A 91 6.62 2.10 -5.06
N GLY A 92 6.61 1.80 -3.75
CA GLY A 92 7.34 0.65 -3.22
C GLY A 92 6.58 -0.66 -3.37
N PHE A 93 5.24 -0.57 -3.45
CA PHE A 93 4.38 -1.75 -3.53
C PHE A 93 3.05 -1.35 -4.15
N PHE A 94 2.57 -2.16 -5.07
CA PHE A 94 1.23 -1.98 -5.66
C PHE A 94 0.64 -3.36 -5.92
N MET A 95 -0.53 -3.62 -5.34
CA MET A 95 -1.22 -4.90 -5.48
C MET A 95 -2.69 -4.67 -5.77
N VAL A 96 -3.22 -5.34 -6.78
CA VAL A 96 -4.64 -5.32 -7.15
C VAL A 96 -5.17 -6.74 -7.06
N GLU A 97 -6.37 -6.89 -6.48
CA GLU A 97 -6.98 -8.22 -6.36
C GLU A 97 -7.32 -8.86 -7.70
#